data_c8a408181173cd2c4865a1cc122cc4de
#
_entry.id   c8a408181173cd2c4865a1cc122cc4de
#
_cell.length_a   1.000
_cell.length_b   1.000
_cell.length_c   1.000
_cell.angle_alpha   90.00
_cell.angle_beta   90.00
_cell.angle_gamma   90.00
#
_symmetry.space_group_name_H-M   'P 1'
#
loop_
_entity.id
_entity.type
_entity.pdbx_description
1 polymer ?
#
loop_
_entity_poly.entity_id
_entity_poly.type
_entity_poly.pdbx_seq_one_letter_code
_entity_poly.pdbx_strand_id
1 'polypeptide(L)'
;MKDRKKSYERQANIAVGLLIFIICGIPTLLMLALHWLLSDARSMGMMGFVQAIIYRLLGIMTAIVVVIGIKKTVQNKSSAVKRTAMTAGIVLCIAVSVLCMRTIVLDIPYLSHPETMYLSDLEFEDDTNYEYSNFYYVRGMGADGHVHSFNVSEERMEEGQELVQASDRPVCARVAYLPHTGILMTLEYIT
;
A
#
# COMPACT_ATOMS: atom_id res chain seq x y z
N MET A 1 16.10 0.17 51.18
CA MET A 1 16.78 0.69 49.98
C MET A 1 16.53 -0.21 48.72
N LYS A 2 16.46 -1.52 48.89
CA LYS A 2 16.25 -2.51 47.82
C LYS A 2 14.85 -2.40 47.17
N ASP A 3 13.81 -2.08 47.93
CA ASP A 3 12.44 -2.00 47.43
C ASP A 3 12.15 -0.73 46.56
N ARG A 4 12.79 0.39 46.92
CA ARG A 4 12.70 1.59 46.09
C ARG A 4 13.31 1.38 44.70
N LYS A 5 14.42 0.65 44.59
CA LYS A 5 15.07 0.35 43.30
C LYS A 5 14.19 -0.53 42.42
N LYS A 6 13.53 -1.54 42.99
CA LYS A 6 12.56 -2.39 42.28
C LYS A 6 11.34 -1.63 41.80
N SER A 7 10.84 -0.67 42.59
CA SER A 7 9.71 0.18 42.19
C SER A 7 10.07 1.08 41.01
N TYR A 8 11.24 1.70 41.00
CA TYR A 8 11.74 2.52 39.91
C TYR A 8 11.94 1.72 38.60
N GLU A 9 12.52 0.50 38.71
CA GLU A 9 12.70 -0.38 37.54
C GLU A 9 11.35 -0.82 36.96
N ARG A 10 10.35 -1.07 37.81
CA ARG A 10 9.00 -1.44 37.33
C ARG A 10 8.30 -0.27 36.65
N GLN A 11 8.41 0.94 37.21
CA GLN A 11 7.85 2.15 36.59
C GLN A 11 8.55 2.50 35.27
N ALA A 12 9.86 2.34 35.17
CA ALA A 12 10.62 2.55 33.95
C ALA A 12 10.21 1.54 32.86
N ASN A 13 9.98 0.27 33.20
CA ASN A 13 9.54 -0.75 32.25
C ASN A 13 8.12 -0.50 31.79
N ILE A 14 7.22 -0.04 32.65
CA ILE A 14 5.84 0.35 32.29
C ILE A 14 5.87 1.57 31.34
N ALA A 15 6.67 2.58 31.64
CA ALA A 15 6.82 3.76 30.81
C ALA A 15 7.39 3.43 29.42
N VAL A 16 8.36 2.52 29.34
CA VAL A 16 8.91 2.02 28.07
C VAL A 16 7.88 1.21 27.31
N GLY A 17 7.12 0.35 27.97
CA GLY A 17 6.03 -0.43 27.37
C GLY A 17 4.92 0.48 26.80
N LEU A 18 4.50 1.48 27.56
CA LEU A 18 3.54 2.50 27.13
C LEU A 18 4.07 3.31 25.95
N LEU A 19 5.34 3.69 25.98
CA LEU A 19 5.98 4.42 24.89
C LEU A 19 6.01 3.58 23.61
N ILE A 20 6.35 2.29 23.68
CA ILE A 20 6.34 1.36 22.55
C ILE A 20 4.91 1.18 22.03
N PHE A 21 3.92 1.04 22.93
CA PHE A 21 2.51 0.92 22.55
C PHE A 21 2.00 2.17 21.84
N ILE A 22 2.32 3.37 22.32
CA ILE A 22 1.95 4.63 21.67
C ILE A 22 2.64 4.76 20.32
N ILE A 23 3.92 4.40 20.26
CA ILE A 23 4.76 4.58 19.07
C ILE A 23 4.44 3.56 17.97
N CYS A 24 4.13 2.31 18.32
CA CYS A 24 3.82 1.26 17.35
C CYS A 24 2.31 1.02 17.24
N GLY A 25 1.59 1.07 18.34
CA GLY A 25 0.15 0.74 18.37
C GLY A 25 -0.72 1.79 17.71
N ILE A 26 -0.47 3.07 17.97
CA ILE A 26 -1.29 4.15 17.36
C ILE A 26 -1.15 4.19 15.84
N PRO A 27 0.05 4.18 15.23
CA PRO A 27 0.18 4.13 13.78
C PRO A 27 -0.42 2.86 13.18
N THR A 28 -0.27 1.70 13.84
CA THR A 28 -0.86 0.44 13.36
C THR A 28 -2.38 0.47 13.42
N LEU A 29 -2.97 0.99 14.49
CA LEU A 29 -4.42 1.19 14.60
C LEU A 29 -4.93 2.21 13.57
N LEU A 30 -4.18 3.29 13.35
CA LEU A 30 -4.51 4.28 12.32
C LEU A 30 -4.43 3.66 10.91
N MET A 31 -3.43 2.83 10.64
CA MET A 31 -3.32 2.07 9.39
C MET A 31 -4.51 1.12 9.19
N LEU A 32 -4.89 0.38 10.23
CA LEU A 32 -6.05 -0.52 10.19
C LEU A 32 -7.36 0.25 9.98
N ALA A 33 -7.55 1.36 10.70
CA ALA A 33 -8.73 2.19 10.55
C ALA A 33 -8.81 2.84 9.16
N LEU A 34 -7.70 3.35 8.63
CA LEU A 34 -7.61 3.88 7.27
C LEU A 34 -7.79 2.79 6.22
N HIS A 35 -7.24 1.60 6.43
CA HIS A 35 -7.47 0.47 5.54
C HIS A 35 -8.96 0.11 5.50
N TRP A 36 -9.61 0.03 6.65
CA TRP A 36 -11.04 -0.27 6.74
C TRP A 36 -11.89 0.83 6.11
N LEU A 37 -11.58 2.10 6.37
CA LEU A 37 -12.31 3.26 5.84
C LEU A 37 -12.13 3.43 4.32
N LEU A 38 -10.95 3.08 3.79
CA LEU A 38 -10.61 3.26 2.38
C LEU A 38 -10.77 1.97 1.57
N SER A 39 -11.07 0.84 2.21
CA SER A 39 -11.26 -0.44 1.51
C SER A 39 -12.45 -0.41 0.55
N ASP A 40 -13.50 0.34 0.88
CA ASP A 40 -14.67 0.51 0.00
C ASP A 40 -14.43 1.54 -1.12
N ALA A 41 -13.50 2.47 -0.92
CA ALA A 41 -13.11 3.45 -1.95
C ALA A 41 -11.98 2.87 -2.84
N ARG A 42 -12.18 1.68 -3.39
CA ARG A 42 -11.20 1.03 -4.27
C ARG A 42 -11.13 1.74 -5.59
N SER A 43 -10.29 2.54 -5.58
CA SER A 43 -8.93 2.81 -5.94
C SER A 43 -8.74 2.96 -7.43
N MET A 44 -9.75 3.54 -8.12
CA MET A 44 -9.57 4.09 -9.45
C MET A 44 -9.33 5.59 -9.36
N GLY A 45 -8.59 6.12 -10.32
CA GLY A 45 -8.39 7.54 -10.47
C GLY A 45 -7.52 8.17 -9.39
N MET A 46 -7.76 9.45 -9.15
CA MET A 46 -7.00 10.24 -8.18
C MET A 46 -7.11 9.69 -6.75
N MET A 47 -8.24 9.10 -6.37
CA MET A 47 -8.41 8.52 -5.02
C MET A 47 -7.51 7.31 -4.82
N GLY A 48 -7.35 6.44 -5.82
CA GLY A 48 -6.41 5.32 -5.77
C GLY A 48 -4.96 5.80 -5.63
N PHE A 49 -4.59 6.87 -6.31
CA PHE A 49 -3.26 7.46 -6.19
C PHE A 49 -3.02 8.06 -4.80
N VAL A 50 -3.97 8.81 -4.25
CA VAL A 50 -3.91 9.36 -2.89
C VAL A 50 -3.83 8.24 -1.85
N GLN A 51 -4.62 7.19 -2.00
CA GLN A 51 -4.59 6.02 -1.14
C GLN A 51 -3.21 5.34 -1.15
N ALA A 52 -2.63 5.15 -2.32
CA ALA A 52 -1.29 4.58 -2.47
C ALA A 52 -0.21 5.43 -1.78
N ILE A 53 -0.31 6.76 -1.84
CA ILE A 53 0.57 7.69 -1.12
C ILE A 53 0.40 7.51 0.40
N ILE A 54 -0.83 7.54 0.90
CA ILE A 54 -1.13 7.45 2.33
C ILE A 54 -0.55 6.16 2.93
N TYR A 55 -0.78 5.00 2.30
CA TYR A 55 -0.26 3.73 2.78
C TYR A 55 1.27 3.69 2.83
N ARG A 56 1.93 4.23 1.81
CA ARG A 56 3.40 4.26 1.77
C ARG A 56 3.98 5.22 2.81
N LEU A 57 3.37 6.40 2.98
CA LEU A 57 3.76 7.35 4.02
C LEU A 57 3.59 6.78 5.43
N LEU A 58 2.46 6.12 5.70
CA LEU A 58 2.23 5.46 6.99
C LEU A 58 3.24 4.35 7.25
N GLY A 59 3.57 3.53 6.24
CA GLY A 59 4.63 2.53 6.34
C GLY A 59 5.99 3.13 6.69
N ILE A 60 6.37 4.24 6.03
CA ILE A 60 7.60 4.97 6.31
C ILE A 60 7.59 5.56 7.73
N MET A 61 6.50 6.19 8.14
CA MET A 61 6.35 6.74 9.49
C MET A 61 6.51 5.66 10.55
N THR A 62 5.88 4.50 10.35
CA THR A 62 5.99 3.34 11.25
C THR A 62 7.44 2.85 11.33
N ALA A 63 8.14 2.72 10.20
CA ALA A 63 9.55 2.33 10.16
C ALA A 63 10.45 3.31 10.91
N ILE A 64 10.27 4.62 10.73
CA ILE A 64 11.02 5.68 11.44
C ILE A 64 10.81 5.56 12.94
N VAL A 65 9.57 5.37 13.37
CA VAL A 65 9.19 5.27 14.77
C VAL A 65 9.81 4.04 15.43
N VAL A 66 9.77 2.88 14.75
CA VAL A 66 10.43 1.64 15.22
C VAL A 66 11.92 1.86 15.37
N VAL A 67 12.58 2.49 14.41
CA VAL A 67 14.01 2.80 14.44
C VAL A 67 14.36 3.70 15.63
N ILE A 68 13.57 4.76 15.88
CA ILE A 68 13.77 5.66 17.03
C ILE A 68 13.59 4.90 18.34
N GLY A 69 12.57 4.04 18.46
CA GLY A 69 12.32 3.19 19.62
C GLY A 69 13.48 2.24 19.91
N ILE A 70 13.98 1.54 18.89
CA ILE A 70 15.14 0.66 19.00
C ILE A 70 16.38 1.45 19.42
N LYS A 71 16.64 2.61 18.82
CA LYS A 71 17.77 3.48 19.18
C LYS A 71 17.77 3.84 20.67
N LYS A 72 16.62 4.22 21.20
CA LYS A 72 16.46 4.62 22.60
C LYS A 72 16.68 3.46 23.58
N THR A 73 16.24 2.24 23.19
CA THR A 73 16.37 1.02 24.01
C THR A 73 17.80 0.47 24.02
N VAL A 74 18.52 0.59 22.91
CA VAL A 74 19.89 0.05 22.73
C VAL A 74 20.98 0.99 23.26
N GLN A 75 20.72 2.29 23.39
CA GLN A 75 21.69 3.27 23.89
C GLN A 75 22.24 2.93 25.30
N ASN A 76 21.50 2.18 26.11
CA ASN A 76 21.88 1.84 27.49
C ASN A 76 22.79 0.59 27.65
N LYS A 77 23.12 -0.13 26.57
CA LYS A 77 23.99 -1.31 26.63
C LYS A 77 24.95 -1.35 25.44
N SER A 78 26.13 -0.76 25.59
CA SER A 78 27.10 -0.62 24.49
C SER A 78 27.89 -1.89 24.22
N SER A 79 27.57 -2.58 23.14
CA SER A 79 28.55 -3.37 22.40
C SER A 79 28.65 -2.74 20.99
N ALA A 80 29.87 -2.65 20.46
CA ALA A 80 30.13 -2.09 19.12
C ALA A 80 29.28 -2.78 18.03
N VAL A 81 29.11 -4.09 18.14
CA VAL A 81 28.30 -4.92 17.22
C VAL A 81 26.84 -4.46 17.20
N LYS A 82 26.24 -4.10 18.34
CA LYS A 82 24.86 -3.62 18.41
C LYS A 82 24.68 -2.26 17.74
N ARG A 83 25.67 -1.37 17.86
CA ARG A 83 25.64 -0.06 17.19
C ARG A 83 25.70 -0.21 15.68
N THR A 84 26.59 -1.07 15.18
CA THR A 84 26.72 -1.33 13.73
C THR A 84 25.46 -1.96 13.15
N ALA A 85 24.90 -3.00 13.81
CA ALA A 85 23.64 -3.62 13.37
C ALA A 85 22.47 -2.63 13.33
N MET A 86 22.38 -1.73 14.31
CA MET A 86 21.35 -0.71 14.36
C MET A 86 21.51 0.33 13.23
N THR A 87 22.73 0.79 12.99
CA THR A 87 22.99 1.73 11.88
C THR A 87 22.67 1.09 10.54
N ALA A 88 23.05 -0.16 10.34
CA ALA A 88 22.70 -0.91 9.13
C ALA A 88 21.16 -1.05 8.96
N GLY A 89 20.44 -1.34 10.04
CA GLY A 89 18.97 -1.40 10.03
C GLY A 89 18.32 -0.06 9.64
N ILE A 90 18.83 1.05 10.16
CA ILE A 90 18.35 2.41 9.80
C ILE A 90 18.58 2.69 8.32
N VAL A 91 19.79 2.44 7.83
CA VAL A 91 20.13 2.65 6.42
C VAL A 91 19.25 1.80 5.51
N LEU A 92 19.01 0.53 5.88
CA LEU A 92 18.12 -0.35 5.14
C LEU A 92 16.68 0.18 5.11
N CYS A 93 16.13 0.62 6.24
CA CYS A 93 14.79 1.21 6.31
C CYS A 93 14.66 2.45 5.42
N ILE A 94 15.67 3.33 5.43
CA ILE A 94 15.68 4.52 4.56
C ILE A 94 15.72 4.11 3.10
N ALA A 95 16.59 3.17 2.72
CA ALA A 95 16.70 2.70 1.35
C ALA A 95 15.38 2.08 0.84
N VAL A 96 14.74 1.23 1.64
CA VAL A 96 13.43 0.66 1.31
C VAL A 96 12.36 1.75 1.19
N SER A 97 12.35 2.74 2.08
CA SER A 97 11.40 3.86 2.03
C SER A 97 11.55 4.68 0.75
N VAL A 98 12.77 4.99 0.34
CA VAL A 98 13.06 5.71 -0.91
C VAL A 98 12.61 4.90 -2.12
N LEU A 99 12.90 3.58 -2.15
CA LEU A 99 12.47 2.70 -3.23
C LEU A 99 10.93 2.62 -3.32
N CYS A 100 10.24 2.52 -2.19
CA CYS A 100 8.79 2.51 -2.16
C CYS A 100 8.16 3.83 -2.68
N MET A 101 8.76 4.97 -2.38
CA MET A 101 8.25 6.27 -2.84
C MET A 101 8.60 6.57 -4.30
N ARG A 102 9.64 5.93 -4.85
CA ARG A 102 10.11 6.19 -6.20
C ARG A 102 9.01 6.07 -7.26
N THR A 103 8.23 5.01 -7.22
CA THR A 103 7.17 4.76 -8.21
C THR A 103 6.08 5.83 -8.18
N ILE A 104 5.71 6.32 -6.98
CA ILE A 104 4.77 7.43 -6.83
C ILE A 104 5.32 8.73 -7.45
N VAL A 105 6.58 9.06 -7.13
CA VAL A 105 7.22 10.27 -7.64
C VAL A 105 7.32 10.23 -9.17
N LEU A 106 7.62 9.05 -9.73
CA LEU A 106 7.70 8.86 -11.17
C LEU A 106 6.32 8.98 -11.87
N ASP A 107 5.23 8.70 -11.16
CA ASP A 107 3.88 8.83 -11.69
C ASP A 107 3.30 10.25 -11.61
N ILE A 108 3.90 11.16 -10.84
CA ILE A 108 3.40 12.55 -10.75
C ILE A 108 3.21 13.22 -12.11
N PRO A 109 4.16 13.15 -13.06
CA PRO A 109 3.97 13.73 -14.40
C PRO A 109 2.80 13.13 -15.18
N TYR A 110 2.50 11.85 -14.93
CA TYR A 110 1.43 11.11 -15.63
C TYR A 110 0.03 11.37 -15.06
N LEU A 111 -0.10 12.07 -13.93
CA LEU A 111 -1.40 12.43 -13.36
C LEU A 111 -2.24 13.31 -14.29
N SER A 112 -1.59 14.17 -15.08
CA SER A 112 -2.26 15.04 -16.05
C SER A 112 -2.45 14.37 -17.42
N HIS A 113 -1.61 13.39 -17.74
CA HIS A 113 -1.61 12.68 -19.02
C HIS A 113 -1.28 11.20 -18.78
N PRO A 114 -2.24 10.41 -18.24
CA PRO A 114 -2.02 8.99 -18.02
C PRO A 114 -1.77 8.25 -19.32
N GLU A 115 -1.01 7.18 -19.27
CA GLU A 115 -0.82 6.30 -20.42
C GLU A 115 -2.12 5.57 -20.74
N THR A 116 -2.39 5.39 -22.02
CA THR A 116 -3.60 4.72 -22.50
C THR A 116 -3.25 3.47 -23.28
N MET A 117 -4.01 2.40 -23.05
CA MET A 117 -3.94 1.18 -23.84
C MET A 117 -5.32 0.62 -24.12
N TYR A 118 -5.41 -0.23 -25.13
CA TYR A 118 -6.60 -1.00 -25.43
C TYR A 118 -6.37 -2.45 -25.03
N LEU A 119 -7.35 -3.01 -24.35
CA LEU A 119 -7.38 -4.41 -23.96
C LEU A 119 -8.42 -5.15 -24.79
N SER A 120 -8.04 -6.25 -25.40
CA SER A 120 -8.93 -7.23 -26.01
C SER A 120 -9.03 -8.47 -25.13
N ASP A 121 -9.94 -9.38 -25.47
CA ASP A 121 -10.13 -10.66 -24.80
C ASP A 121 -10.25 -10.47 -23.27
N LEU A 122 -11.26 -9.69 -22.88
CA LEU A 122 -11.47 -9.30 -21.49
C LEU A 122 -11.87 -10.50 -20.63
N GLU A 123 -11.16 -10.68 -19.54
CA GLU A 123 -11.46 -11.63 -18.47
C GLU A 123 -11.69 -10.85 -17.17
N PHE A 124 -12.68 -11.27 -16.42
CA PHE A 124 -13.04 -10.68 -15.13
C PHE A 124 -12.74 -11.68 -14.03
N GLU A 125 -11.97 -11.29 -13.06
CA GLU A 125 -11.57 -12.15 -11.94
C GLU A 125 -12.01 -11.53 -10.62
N ASP A 126 -12.66 -12.34 -9.82
CA ASP A 126 -13.05 -12.04 -8.43
C ASP A 126 -12.17 -12.88 -7.51
N ASP A 127 -11.25 -12.23 -6.78
CA ASP A 127 -10.41 -12.89 -5.80
C ASP A 127 -11.08 -12.85 -4.41
N THR A 128 -12.02 -13.75 -4.21
CA THR A 128 -12.77 -13.92 -2.95
C THR A 128 -12.01 -14.72 -1.89
N ASN A 129 -10.77 -15.16 -2.14
CA ASN A 129 -10.01 -16.02 -1.22
C ASN A 129 -9.57 -15.33 0.07
N TYR A 130 -9.75 -14.02 0.20
CA TYR A 130 -9.48 -13.29 1.43
C TYR A 130 -10.78 -12.93 2.13
N GLU A 131 -11.04 -13.52 3.28
CA GLU A 131 -12.21 -13.34 4.15
C GLU A 131 -12.60 -11.88 4.47
N TYR A 132 -11.75 -10.89 4.08
CA TYR A 132 -11.91 -9.48 4.44
C TYR A 132 -11.73 -8.48 3.29
N SER A 133 -11.48 -8.93 2.05
CA SER A 133 -11.33 -8.00 0.92
C SER A 133 -11.60 -8.70 -0.42
N ASN A 134 -12.68 -8.34 -1.06
CA ASN A 134 -12.95 -8.73 -2.44
C ASN A 134 -12.10 -7.85 -3.35
N PHE A 135 -11.20 -8.44 -4.10
CA PHE A 135 -10.46 -7.74 -5.14
C PHE A 135 -11.05 -8.12 -6.49
N TYR A 136 -11.40 -7.12 -7.27
CA TYR A 136 -11.96 -7.30 -8.60
C TYR A 136 -10.93 -6.85 -9.63
N TYR A 137 -10.72 -7.68 -10.63
CA TYR A 137 -9.73 -7.41 -11.68
C TYR A 137 -10.38 -7.52 -13.05
N VAL A 138 -9.98 -6.59 -13.93
CA VAL A 138 -10.18 -6.70 -15.36
C VAL A 138 -8.83 -7.03 -15.99
N ARG A 139 -8.78 -8.15 -16.70
CA ARG A 139 -7.63 -8.60 -17.46
C ARG A 139 -7.93 -8.53 -18.94
N GLY A 140 -6.90 -8.32 -19.72
CA GLY A 140 -7.04 -8.36 -21.18
C GLY A 140 -5.69 -8.34 -21.87
N MET A 141 -5.70 -8.68 -23.15
CA MET A 141 -4.53 -8.67 -24.01
C MET A 141 -4.28 -7.24 -24.51
N GLY A 142 -3.11 -6.69 -24.19
CA GLY A 142 -2.66 -5.41 -24.73
C GLY A 142 -2.15 -5.52 -26.16
N ALA A 143 -1.98 -4.38 -26.82
CA ALA A 143 -1.40 -4.31 -28.17
C ALA A 143 0.06 -4.79 -28.22
N ASP A 144 0.74 -4.86 -27.09
CA ASP A 144 2.09 -5.41 -26.91
C ASP A 144 2.11 -6.94 -26.84
N GLY A 145 0.96 -7.61 -26.88
CA GLY A 145 0.81 -9.05 -26.79
C GLY A 145 0.97 -9.61 -25.37
N HIS A 146 0.98 -8.73 -24.36
CA HIS A 146 1.02 -9.14 -22.96
C HIS A 146 -0.36 -9.01 -22.30
N VAL A 147 -0.61 -9.88 -21.34
CA VAL A 147 -1.82 -9.79 -20.49
C VAL A 147 -1.56 -8.73 -19.43
N HIS A 148 -2.43 -7.74 -19.39
CA HIS A 148 -2.45 -6.71 -18.35
C HIS A 148 -3.63 -6.93 -17.42
N SER A 149 -3.43 -6.66 -16.12
CA SER A 149 -4.44 -6.82 -15.08
C SER A 149 -4.56 -5.52 -14.29
N PHE A 150 -5.78 -5.02 -14.17
CA PHE A 150 -6.08 -3.79 -13.44
C PHE A 150 -7.11 -4.06 -12.36
N ASN A 151 -6.86 -3.52 -11.17
CA ASN A 151 -7.82 -3.55 -10.08
C ASN A 151 -8.93 -2.53 -10.39
N VAL A 152 -10.18 -2.96 -10.24
CA VAL A 152 -11.38 -2.16 -10.52
C VAL A 152 -12.36 -2.22 -9.34
N SER A 153 -13.36 -1.34 -9.33
CA SER A 153 -14.49 -1.46 -8.42
C SER A 153 -15.41 -2.59 -8.88
N GLU A 154 -16.17 -3.14 -7.93
CA GLU A 154 -17.22 -4.15 -8.20
C GLU A 154 -18.17 -3.69 -9.30
N GLU A 155 -18.68 -2.47 -9.19
CA GLU A 155 -19.58 -1.84 -10.15
C GLU A 155 -19.01 -1.85 -11.58
N ARG A 156 -17.71 -1.55 -11.75
CA ARG A 156 -17.06 -1.55 -13.06
C ARG A 156 -16.82 -2.96 -13.61
N MET A 157 -16.56 -3.92 -12.71
CA MET A 157 -16.47 -5.32 -13.12
C MET A 157 -17.83 -5.83 -13.61
N GLU A 158 -18.90 -5.58 -12.84
CA GLU A 158 -20.27 -5.99 -13.20
C GLU A 158 -20.71 -5.35 -14.53
N GLU A 159 -20.48 -4.04 -14.72
CA GLU A 159 -20.74 -3.35 -15.98
C GLU A 159 -20.06 -4.04 -17.17
N GLY A 160 -18.77 -4.39 -17.01
CA GLY A 160 -18.03 -5.08 -18.05
C GLY A 160 -18.55 -6.49 -18.33
N GLN A 161 -18.89 -7.25 -17.30
CA GLN A 161 -19.46 -8.59 -17.44
C GLN A 161 -20.81 -8.56 -18.16
N GLU A 162 -21.68 -7.62 -17.78
CA GLU A 162 -22.98 -7.44 -18.43
C GLU A 162 -22.81 -7.09 -19.92
N LEU A 163 -21.88 -6.18 -20.25
CA LEU A 163 -21.60 -5.80 -21.63
C LEU A 163 -21.06 -6.98 -22.46
N VAL A 164 -20.16 -7.79 -21.91
CA VAL A 164 -19.63 -8.98 -22.60
C VAL A 164 -20.74 -10.01 -22.83
N GLN A 165 -21.65 -10.20 -21.86
CA GLN A 165 -22.77 -11.15 -22.00
C GLN A 165 -23.85 -10.66 -22.97
N ALA A 166 -24.08 -9.35 -23.04
CA ALA A 166 -25.12 -8.75 -23.89
C ALA A 166 -24.67 -8.51 -25.33
N SER A 167 -23.38 -8.50 -25.61
CA SER A 167 -22.83 -8.15 -26.94
C SER A 167 -22.52 -9.39 -27.74
N ASP A 168 -23.00 -9.38 -28.99
CA ASP A 168 -22.61 -10.38 -30.02
C ASP A 168 -21.20 -10.11 -30.59
N ARG A 169 -20.58 -8.99 -30.23
CA ARG A 169 -19.25 -8.59 -30.69
C ARG A 169 -18.24 -8.67 -29.56
N PRO A 170 -16.96 -8.87 -29.87
CA PRO A 170 -15.93 -8.80 -28.84
C PRO A 170 -15.91 -7.42 -28.21
N VAL A 171 -16.04 -7.36 -26.91
CA VAL A 171 -15.91 -6.14 -26.09
C VAL A 171 -14.43 -5.90 -25.82
N CYS A 172 -14.00 -4.69 -26.08
CA CYS A 172 -12.66 -4.21 -25.74
C CYS A 172 -12.76 -3.19 -24.59
N ALA A 173 -11.67 -2.96 -23.91
CA ALA A 173 -11.59 -1.89 -22.90
C ALA A 173 -10.50 -0.91 -23.28
N ARG A 174 -10.80 0.38 -23.17
CA ARG A 174 -9.79 1.44 -23.16
C ARG A 174 -9.47 1.77 -21.72
N VAL A 175 -8.22 1.58 -21.34
CA VAL A 175 -7.72 1.88 -20.00
C VAL A 175 -6.74 3.04 -20.05
N ALA A 176 -6.85 3.97 -19.08
CA ALA A 176 -5.84 4.96 -18.82
C ALA A 176 -5.25 4.66 -17.43
N TYR A 177 -3.93 4.58 -17.31
CA TYR A 177 -3.26 4.11 -16.10
C TYR A 177 -1.95 4.85 -15.85
N LEU A 178 -1.45 4.73 -14.62
CA LEU A 178 -0.15 5.25 -14.21
C LEU A 178 0.92 4.17 -14.39
N PRO A 179 1.95 4.39 -15.23
CA PRO A 179 2.84 3.31 -15.70
C PRO A 179 3.72 2.71 -14.61
N HIS A 180 4.03 3.44 -13.54
CA HIS A 180 4.94 2.96 -12.49
C HIS A 180 4.23 2.34 -11.29
N THR A 181 2.99 2.76 -11.00
CA THR A 181 2.18 2.18 -9.92
C THR A 181 1.15 1.18 -10.42
N GLY A 182 0.82 1.21 -11.71
CA GLY A 182 -0.25 0.40 -12.30
C GLY A 182 -1.66 0.85 -11.90
N ILE A 183 -1.81 2.04 -11.31
CA ILE A 183 -3.11 2.53 -10.86
C ILE A 183 -3.95 2.90 -12.06
N LEU A 184 -5.12 2.29 -12.17
CA LEU A 184 -6.11 2.58 -13.20
C LEU A 184 -6.75 3.95 -12.94
N MET A 185 -6.64 4.86 -13.89
CA MET A 185 -7.22 6.20 -13.82
C MET A 185 -8.63 6.24 -14.41
N THR A 186 -8.81 5.63 -15.56
CA THR A 186 -10.13 5.50 -16.22
C THR A 186 -10.25 4.16 -16.93
N LEU A 187 -11.47 3.66 -17.00
CA LEU A 187 -11.85 2.44 -17.72
C LEU A 187 -13.10 2.74 -18.53
N GLU A 188 -13.03 2.49 -19.84
CA GLU A 188 -14.14 2.62 -20.77
C GLU A 188 -14.29 1.33 -21.58
N TYR A 189 -15.44 0.70 -21.54
CA TYR A 189 -15.76 -0.45 -22.39
C TYR A 189 -16.23 -0.01 -23.76
N ILE A 190 -15.77 -0.69 -24.79
CA ILE A 190 -16.03 -0.39 -26.20
C ILE A 190 -16.57 -1.65 -26.88
N THR A 191 -17.72 -1.55 -27.51
CA THR A 191 -18.42 -2.63 -28.24
C THR A 191 -18.28 -2.45 -29.74
#